data_ca05b7a8a8ca1f1ee55f55d36247d8c4
#
_entry.id   ca05b7a8a8ca1f1ee55f55d36247d8c4
#
_cell.length_a   1.000
_cell.length_b   1.000
_cell.length_c   1.000
_cell.angle_alpha   90.00
_cell.angle_beta   90.00
_cell.angle_gamma   90.00
#
_symmetry.space_group_name_H-M   'P 1'
#
loop_
_entity.id
_entity.type
_entity.pdbx_description
1 polymer ?
#
loop_
_entity_poly.entity_id
_entity_poly.type
_entity_poly.pdbx_seq_one_letter_code
_entity_poly.pdbx_strand_id
1 'polypeptide(L)'
;MKNLRLVTNNYWSDGGGRYLFGQAPDVVVRANGTVSPIHSGGTVDGFEAVVNKNTLLYAYYGGIYVGRDVVVDANGTSLVGYGYRGSANSQNRAIQEISFGFNQTLWKDAKYGALNLMGQYEYLMRSPWYWAANVAGGKGTHDNTIYFNVRYTLPGGAPAAK
;
A
#
# COMPACT_ATOMS: atom_id res chain seq x y z
N MET A 1 -20.15 -18.44 7.18
CA MET A 1 -20.47 -17.89 5.86
C MET A 1 -19.51 -18.52 4.86
N LYS A 2 -19.98 -19.38 3.96
CA LYS A 2 -19.10 -20.12 3.03
C LYS A 2 -18.56 -19.26 1.87
N ASN A 3 -19.08 -18.06 1.66
CA ASN A 3 -18.82 -17.25 0.46
C ASN A 3 -18.09 -15.94 0.74
N LEU A 4 -17.67 -15.71 1.99
CA LEU A 4 -16.93 -14.51 2.40
C LEU A 4 -15.58 -14.92 2.98
N ARG A 5 -14.52 -14.30 2.48
CA ARG A 5 -13.16 -14.45 3.00
C ARG A 5 -12.70 -13.08 3.52
N LEU A 6 -12.20 -13.04 4.74
CA LEU A 6 -11.46 -11.94 5.30
C LEU A 6 -9.98 -12.17 5.01
N VAL A 7 -9.31 -11.15 4.52
CA VAL A 7 -7.86 -11.11 4.32
C VAL A 7 -7.31 -10.01 5.21
N THR A 8 -6.30 -10.32 6.00
CA THR A 8 -5.63 -9.34 6.84
C THR A 8 -4.15 -9.66 6.91
N ASN A 9 -3.32 -8.64 6.77
CA ASN A 9 -1.87 -8.72 6.91
C ASN A 9 -1.39 -7.40 7.50
N ASN A 10 -0.83 -7.47 8.71
CA ASN A 10 -0.38 -6.31 9.45
C ASN A 10 1.09 -6.46 9.81
N TYR A 11 1.85 -5.40 9.64
CA TYR A 11 3.25 -5.30 9.96
C TYR A 11 3.49 -4.03 10.79
N TRP A 12 4.25 -4.17 11.86
CA TRP A 12 4.70 -3.05 12.67
C TRP A 12 6.12 -3.30 13.15
N SER A 13 6.97 -2.26 13.11
CA SER A 13 8.37 -2.39 13.51
C SER A 13 9.01 -1.07 13.91
N ASP A 14 10.09 -1.21 14.67
CA ASP A 14 11.08 -0.19 14.90
C ASP A 14 12.32 -0.51 14.07
N GLY A 15 12.64 0.38 13.13
CA GLY A 15 13.79 0.19 12.25
C GLY A 15 13.57 -0.79 11.10
N GLY A 16 12.33 -1.10 10.76
CA GLY A 16 11.99 -2.03 9.67
C GLY A 16 11.40 -1.37 8.42
N GLY A 17 11.67 -0.09 8.20
CA GLY A 17 11.11 0.68 7.09
C GLY A 17 11.37 0.10 5.71
N ARG A 18 12.49 -0.59 5.53
CA ARG A 18 12.86 -1.29 4.28
C ARG A 18 11.85 -2.36 3.86
N TYR A 19 11.11 -2.94 4.81
CA TYR A 19 10.09 -3.95 4.54
C TYR A 19 8.75 -3.35 4.11
N LEU A 20 8.62 -2.02 4.11
CA LEU A 20 7.48 -1.29 3.57
C LEU A 20 7.73 -0.85 2.13
N PHE A 21 7.99 -1.80 1.22
CA PHE A 21 8.28 -1.53 -0.20
C PHE A 21 9.43 -0.51 -0.42
N GLY A 22 10.40 -0.42 0.50
CA GLY A 22 11.47 0.56 0.41
C GLY A 22 11.03 2.02 0.57
N GLN A 23 9.84 2.26 1.09
CA GLN A 23 9.26 3.61 1.21
C GLN A 23 9.74 4.38 2.44
N ALA A 24 10.40 3.71 3.37
CA ALA A 24 10.84 4.33 4.62
C ALA A 24 12.28 4.00 4.94
N PRO A 25 13.02 4.93 5.55
CA PRO A 25 14.30 4.62 6.17
C PRO A 25 14.08 3.80 7.46
N ASP A 26 15.09 3.01 7.82
CA ASP A 26 15.04 2.21 9.04
C ASP A 26 15.39 3.04 10.29
N VAL A 27 16.40 3.90 10.16
CA VAL A 27 16.98 4.61 11.29
C VAL A 27 17.39 6.04 10.91
N VAL A 28 17.54 6.87 11.93
CA VAL A 28 18.23 8.15 11.87
C VAL A 28 19.57 7.99 12.60
N VAL A 29 20.66 8.46 11.98
CA VAL A 29 21.97 8.51 12.62
C VAL A 29 22.11 9.88 13.31
N ARG A 30 22.37 9.88 14.60
CA ARG A 30 22.55 11.08 15.41
C ARG A 30 24.00 11.60 15.31
N ALA A 31 24.19 12.86 15.65
CA ALA A 31 25.50 13.53 15.62
C ALA A 31 26.60 12.79 16.44
N ASN A 32 26.22 12.11 17.50
CA ASN A 32 27.11 11.30 18.34
C ASN A 32 27.39 9.89 17.81
N GLY A 33 26.91 9.57 16.59
CA GLY A 33 27.06 8.27 15.97
C GLY A 33 26.06 7.19 16.42
N THR A 34 25.16 7.49 17.36
CA THR A 34 24.12 6.54 17.76
C THR A 34 23.00 6.51 16.72
N VAL A 35 22.33 5.36 16.63
CA VAL A 35 21.18 5.17 15.73
C VAL A 35 19.87 5.23 16.50
N SER A 36 18.87 5.84 15.89
CA SER A 36 17.49 5.90 16.39
C SER A 36 16.58 5.19 15.41
N PRO A 37 15.93 4.08 15.78
CA PRO A 37 15.01 3.39 14.91
C PRO A 37 13.74 4.23 14.61
N ILE A 38 13.26 4.18 13.38
CA ILE A 38 12.02 4.83 12.99
C ILE A 38 10.87 3.84 13.11
N HIS A 39 9.82 4.22 13.84
CA HIS A 39 8.59 3.45 13.91
C HIS A 39 7.90 3.44 12.54
N SER A 40 7.57 2.26 12.06
CA SER A 40 6.89 2.12 10.80
C SER A 40 5.95 0.92 10.80
N GLY A 41 4.90 1.00 9.99
CA GLY A 41 3.94 -0.09 9.89
C GLY A 41 3.20 -0.06 8.57
N GLY A 42 2.60 -1.18 8.25
CA GLY A 42 1.75 -1.33 7.08
C GLY A 42 0.65 -2.35 7.32
N THR A 43 -0.43 -2.18 6.60
CA THR A 43 -1.56 -3.10 6.63
C THR A 43 -2.11 -3.34 5.23
N VAL A 44 -2.64 -4.54 5.02
CA VAL A 44 -3.53 -4.86 3.92
C VAL A 44 -4.68 -5.66 4.48
N ASP A 45 -5.85 -5.06 4.50
CA ASP A 45 -7.07 -5.66 5.01
C ASP A 45 -8.15 -5.64 3.94
N GLY A 46 -8.94 -6.70 3.84
CA GLY A 46 -9.97 -6.74 2.82
C GLY A 46 -10.94 -7.90 2.94
N PHE A 47 -11.91 -7.84 2.06
CA PHE A 47 -12.97 -8.83 1.94
C PHE A 47 -13.04 -9.33 0.51
N GLU A 48 -13.24 -10.64 0.39
CA GLU A 48 -13.56 -11.28 -0.88
C GLU A 48 -14.89 -12.02 -0.73
N ALA A 49 -15.83 -11.73 -1.61
CA ALA A 49 -17.16 -12.31 -1.60
C ALA A 49 -17.42 -13.07 -2.90
N VAL A 50 -17.62 -14.36 -2.81
CA VAL A 50 -18.09 -15.19 -3.91
C VAL A 50 -19.61 -15.02 -4.02
N VAL A 51 -20.06 -14.18 -4.93
CA VAL A 51 -21.48 -13.88 -5.15
C VAL A 51 -22.20 -15.07 -5.79
N ASN A 52 -21.54 -15.68 -6.78
CA ASN A 52 -21.99 -16.89 -7.43
C ASN A 52 -20.78 -17.63 -8.04
N LYS A 53 -21.00 -18.77 -8.70
CA LYS A 53 -19.95 -19.62 -9.27
C LYS A 53 -19.02 -18.93 -10.29
N ASN A 54 -19.42 -17.77 -10.80
CA ASN A 54 -18.72 -17.04 -11.84
C ASN A 54 -18.26 -15.64 -11.41
N THR A 55 -18.71 -15.15 -10.23
CA THR A 55 -18.49 -13.76 -9.81
C THR A 55 -17.86 -13.70 -8.43
N LEU A 56 -16.68 -13.09 -8.36
CA LEU A 56 -16.01 -12.68 -7.14
C LEU A 56 -16.03 -11.16 -7.07
N LEU A 57 -16.47 -10.61 -5.94
CA LEU A 57 -16.28 -9.21 -5.59
C LEU A 57 -15.22 -9.09 -4.50
N TYR A 58 -14.48 -8.00 -4.50
CA TYR A 58 -13.51 -7.74 -3.45
C TYR A 58 -13.40 -6.24 -3.15
N ALA A 59 -13.02 -5.96 -1.92
CA ALA A 59 -12.65 -4.63 -1.46
C ALA A 59 -11.45 -4.76 -0.53
N TYR A 60 -10.45 -3.91 -0.73
CA TYR A 60 -9.23 -3.87 0.08
C TYR A 60 -8.92 -2.46 0.54
N TYR A 61 -8.35 -2.38 1.72
CA TYR A 61 -7.64 -1.23 2.23
C TYR A 61 -6.18 -1.61 2.40
N GLY A 62 -5.29 -0.80 1.85
CA GLY A 62 -3.85 -0.87 2.05
C GLY A 62 -3.33 0.41 2.67
N GLY A 63 -2.37 0.32 3.56
CA GLY A 63 -1.79 1.50 4.13
C GLY A 63 -0.40 1.28 4.68
N ILE A 64 0.44 2.29 4.55
CA ILE A 64 1.71 2.37 5.25
C ILE A 64 1.74 3.64 6.08
N TYR A 65 2.40 3.56 7.22
CA TYR A 65 2.69 4.68 8.10
C TYR A 65 4.18 4.68 8.45
N VAL A 66 4.80 5.87 8.42
CA VAL A 66 6.19 6.07 8.80
C VAL A 66 6.25 7.16 9.85
N GLY A 67 6.74 6.83 11.01
CA GLY A 67 6.92 7.75 12.13
C GLY A 67 7.91 8.85 11.80
N ARG A 68 7.83 9.92 12.56
CA ARG A 68 8.79 11.00 12.51
C ARG A 68 9.90 10.75 13.53
N ASP A 69 11.14 10.84 13.09
CA ASP A 69 12.30 10.89 13.98
C ASP A 69 13.24 12.02 13.51
N VAL A 70 13.41 13.01 14.37
CA VAL A 70 14.12 14.26 14.07
C VAL A 70 15.13 14.54 15.15
N VAL A 71 16.35 14.84 14.75
CA VAL A 71 17.46 15.18 15.64
C VAL A 71 18.16 16.44 15.16
N VAL A 72 18.89 17.10 16.06
CA VAL A 72 19.75 18.21 15.70
C VAL A 72 21.09 17.65 15.26
N ASP A 73 21.61 18.14 14.14
CA ASP A 73 22.90 17.74 13.55
C ASP A 73 24.07 18.24 14.43
N ALA A 74 25.27 17.77 14.12
CA ALA A 74 26.52 18.12 14.81
C ALA A 74 26.81 19.63 14.86
N ASN A 75 26.29 20.41 13.90
CA ASN A 75 26.39 21.87 13.87
C ASN A 75 25.52 22.60 14.92
N GLY A 76 24.69 21.86 15.69
CA GLY A 76 23.83 22.40 16.73
C GLY A 76 22.61 23.20 16.25
N THR A 77 22.39 23.34 14.96
CA THR A 77 21.33 24.22 14.41
C THR A 77 20.47 23.53 13.37
N SER A 78 21.04 22.69 12.51
CA SER A 78 20.30 22.01 11.44
C SER A 78 19.52 20.82 11.97
N LEU A 79 18.30 20.63 11.44
CA LEU A 79 17.51 19.43 11.70
C LEU A 79 17.83 18.38 10.64
N VAL A 80 18.05 17.16 11.09
CA VAL A 80 18.25 15.97 10.23
C VAL A 80 17.31 14.86 10.68
N GLY A 81 17.11 13.88 9.81
CA GLY A 81 16.24 12.74 10.09
C GLY A 81 15.06 12.66 9.15
N TYR A 82 13.97 12.11 9.62
CA TYR A 82 12.78 11.88 8.84
C TYR A 82 11.58 12.68 9.34
N GLY A 83 10.92 13.42 8.43
CA GLY A 83 9.69 14.14 8.74
C GLY A 83 9.88 15.47 9.47
N TYR A 84 11.06 16.08 9.46
CA TYR A 84 11.28 17.40 10.07
C TYR A 84 10.66 18.53 9.23
N ARG A 85 10.44 19.68 9.87
CA ARG A 85 9.94 20.87 9.19
C ARG A 85 10.99 21.38 8.19
N GLY A 86 10.60 21.49 6.92
CA GLY A 86 11.50 21.82 5.83
C GLY A 86 12.09 20.61 5.11
N SER A 87 11.78 19.40 5.55
CA SER A 87 12.17 18.19 4.82
C SER A 87 11.53 18.11 3.44
N ALA A 88 12.10 17.27 2.57
CA ALA A 88 11.54 17.03 1.25
C ALA A 88 10.10 16.47 1.34
N ASN A 89 9.26 16.83 0.40
CA ASN A 89 7.89 16.31 0.33
C ASN A 89 7.82 14.81 -0.01
N SER A 90 8.94 14.19 -0.33
CA SER A 90 9.07 12.74 -0.50
C SER A 90 9.08 11.97 0.82
N GLN A 91 9.25 12.65 1.96
CA GLN A 91 9.18 12.02 3.28
C GLN A 91 7.72 11.83 3.70
N ASN A 92 7.18 10.67 3.36
CA ASN A 92 5.78 10.35 3.58
C ASN A 92 5.49 10.02 5.05
N ARG A 93 4.42 10.59 5.60
CA ARG A 93 3.81 10.15 6.83
C ARG A 93 2.97 8.91 6.60
N ALA A 94 2.14 8.93 5.56
CA ALA A 94 1.28 7.83 5.20
C ALA A 94 1.05 7.79 3.68
N ILE A 95 0.93 6.58 3.16
CA ILE A 95 0.34 6.29 1.85
C ILE A 95 -0.77 5.29 2.12
N GLN A 96 -1.96 5.55 1.61
CA GLN A 96 -3.15 4.74 1.85
C GLN A 96 -3.87 4.52 0.54
N GLU A 97 -4.42 3.34 0.38
CA GLU A 97 -5.18 2.95 -0.80
C GLU A 97 -6.47 2.26 -0.40
N ILE A 98 -7.54 2.59 -1.07
CA ILE A 98 -8.78 1.85 -1.03
C ILE A 98 -9.02 1.34 -2.44
N SER A 99 -9.19 0.04 -2.58
CA SER A 99 -9.50 -0.58 -3.85
C SER A 99 -10.74 -1.47 -3.74
N PHE A 100 -11.52 -1.50 -4.79
CA PHE A 100 -12.61 -2.45 -4.94
C PHE A 100 -12.75 -2.88 -6.38
N GLY A 101 -13.16 -4.12 -6.56
CA GLY A 101 -13.23 -4.68 -7.89
C GLY A 101 -14.02 -5.96 -7.97
N PHE A 102 -14.02 -6.51 -9.16
CA PHE A 102 -14.67 -7.77 -9.45
C PHE A 102 -13.82 -8.63 -10.38
N ASN A 103 -14.05 -9.94 -10.29
CA ASN A 103 -13.61 -10.92 -11.27
C ASN A 103 -14.83 -11.70 -11.74
N GLN A 104 -15.14 -11.58 -13.03
CA GLN A 104 -16.28 -12.24 -13.68
C GLN A 104 -15.76 -13.28 -14.65
N THR A 105 -16.04 -14.54 -14.39
CA THR A 105 -15.82 -15.61 -15.36
C THR A 105 -16.91 -15.52 -16.43
N LEU A 106 -16.53 -15.13 -17.64
CA LEU A 106 -17.43 -15.02 -18.78
C LEU A 106 -17.72 -16.40 -19.37
N TRP A 107 -16.69 -17.25 -19.38
CA TRP A 107 -16.75 -18.58 -19.97
C TRP A 107 -15.70 -19.47 -19.30
N LYS A 108 -16.05 -20.74 -19.13
CA LYS A 108 -15.15 -21.77 -18.58
C LYS A 108 -15.47 -23.13 -19.18
N ASP A 109 -14.44 -23.80 -19.64
CA ASP A 109 -14.52 -25.15 -20.20
C ASP A 109 -13.29 -25.96 -19.75
N ALA A 110 -13.49 -27.23 -19.41
CA ALA A 110 -12.42 -28.09 -18.91
C ALA A 110 -11.34 -28.39 -19.96
N LYS A 111 -11.67 -28.38 -21.23
CA LYS A 111 -10.77 -28.66 -22.34
C LYS A 111 -10.09 -27.40 -22.88
N TYR A 112 -10.80 -26.28 -22.87
CA TYR A 112 -10.34 -25.06 -23.53
C TYR A 112 -9.92 -23.97 -22.52
N GLY A 113 -10.19 -24.12 -21.23
CA GLY A 113 -9.76 -23.16 -20.20
C GLY A 113 -10.86 -22.19 -19.76
N ALA A 114 -10.49 -20.96 -19.42
CA ALA A 114 -11.44 -19.97 -18.93
C ALA A 114 -11.11 -18.55 -19.41
N LEU A 115 -12.15 -17.78 -19.68
CA LEU A 115 -12.07 -16.34 -19.96
C LEU A 115 -12.68 -15.55 -18.81
N ASN A 116 -11.90 -14.63 -18.24
CA ASN A 116 -12.32 -13.78 -17.15
C ASN A 116 -12.22 -12.31 -17.54
N LEU A 117 -13.20 -11.53 -17.12
CA LEU A 117 -13.17 -10.08 -17.11
C LEU A 117 -12.92 -9.61 -15.68
N MET A 118 -11.95 -8.73 -15.50
CA MET A 118 -11.63 -8.13 -14.22
C MET A 118 -11.73 -6.61 -14.33
N GLY A 119 -12.34 -5.97 -13.34
CA GLY A 119 -12.36 -4.53 -13.20
C GLY A 119 -11.99 -4.15 -11.78
N GLN A 120 -11.24 -3.07 -11.65
CA GLN A 120 -10.82 -2.54 -10.35
C GLN A 120 -10.79 -1.02 -10.40
N TYR A 121 -11.24 -0.40 -9.31
CA TYR A 121 -11.03 1.01 -9.02
C TYR A 121 -10.13 1.13 -7.81
N GLU A 122 -9.20 2.08 -7.87
CA GLU A 122 -8.28 2.41 -6.79
C GLU A 122 -8.35 3.90 -6.48
N TYR A 123 -8.37 4.22 -5.21
CA TYR A 123 -8.21 5.56 -4.67
C TYR A 123 -6.99 5.58 -3.78
N LEU A 124 -5.91 6.18 -4.28
CA LEU A 124 -4.64 6.30 -3.59
C LEU A 124 -4.52 7.68 -2.96
N MET A 125 -4.12 7.72 -1.70
CA MET A 125 -3.88 8.95 -0.94
C MET A 125 -2.44 8.97 -0.43
N ARG A 126 -1.79 10.10 -0.56
CA ARG A 126 -0.45 10.34 -0.03
C ARG A 126 -0.44 11.55 0.87
N SER A 127 0.13 11.42 2.06
CA SER A 127 0.29 12.47 3.06
C SER A 127 1.74 12.56 3.48
N PRO A 128 2.51 13.57 3.03
CA PRO A 128 3.86 13.81 3.51
C PRO A 128 3.85 14.40 4.92
N TRP A 129 4.98 14.29 5.62
CA TRP A 129 5.18 14.95 6.91
C TRP A 129 5.22 16.47 6.79
N TYR A 130 5.88 16.95 5.75
CA TYR A 130 6.02 18.36 5.51
C TYR A 130 5.65 18.71 4.07
N TRP A 131 5.02 19.86 3.92
CA TRP A 131 4.67 20.44 2.64
C TRP A 131 4.98 21.93 2.68
N ALA A 132 5.85 22.39 1.78
CA ALA A 132 6.20 23.79 1.71
C ALA A 132 4.99 24.63 1.24
N ALA A 133 4.77 25.79 1.86
CA ALA A 133 3.61 26.63 1.58
C ALA A 133 3.54 27.17 0.13
N ASN A 134 4.67 27.20 -0.55
CA ASN A 134 4.81 27.68 -1.93
C ASN A 134 4.68 26.57 -2.98
N VAL A 135 4.44 25.33 -2.56
CA VAL A 135 4.25 24.20 -3.49
C VAL A 135 2.77 23.99 -3.74
N ALA A 136 2.36 24.01 -5.00
CA ALA A 136 1.00 23.71 -5.39
C ALA A 136 0.60 22.28 -5.00
N GLY A 137 -0.67 22.07 -4.66
CA GLY A 137 -1.21 20.73 -4.34
C GLY A 137 -1.61 20.51 -2.89
N GLY A 138 -1.32 21.43 -1.96
CA GLY A 138 -1.74 21.34 -0.55
C GLY A 138 -1.04 20.24 0.25
N LYS A 139 -1.64 19.86 1.38
CA LYS A 139 -1.02 18.96 2.38
C LYS A 139 -1.06 17.47 2.02
N GLY A 140 -1.61 17.10 0.89
CA GLY A 140 -1.71 15.72 0.43
C GLY A 140 -2.05 15.67 -1.05
N THR A 141 -1.82 14.52 -1.63
CA THR A 141 -2.19 14.22 -3.02
C THR A 141 -3.02 12.95 -3.06
N HIS A 142 -3.82 12.82 -4.08
CA HIS A 142 -4.58 11.61 -4.34
C HIS A 142 -4.56 11.27 -5.82
N ASP A 143 -4.76 10.03 -6.11
CA ASP A 143 -4.91 9.51 -7.46
C ASP A 143 -6.13 8.60 -7.54
N ASN A 144 -6.75 8.57 -8.71
CA ASN A 144 -7.89 7.71 -9.02
C ASN A 144 -7.52 6.87 -10.24
N THR A 145 -7.52 5.57 -10.09
CA THR A 145 -7.16 4.67 -11.18
C THR A 145 -8.26 3.64 -11.42
N ILE A 146 -8.54 3.38 -12.68
CA ILE A 146 -9.48 2.34 -13.09
C ILE A 146 -8.73 1.35 -13.98
N TYR A 147 -8.81 0.08 -13.63
CA TYR A 147 -8.24 -1.01 -14.41
C TYR A 147 -9.32 -1.90 -15.00
N PHE A 148 -9.11 -2.29 -16.25
CA PHE A 148 -9.83 -3.37 -16.89
C PHE A 148 -8.84 -4.38 -17.45
N ASN A 149 -9.11 -5.65 -17.22
CA ASN A 149 -8.26 -6.73 -17.68
C ASN A 149 -9.12 -7.89 -18.20
N VAL A 150 -8.75 -8.43 -19.35
CA VAL A 150 -9.30 -9.67 -19.88
C VAL A 150 -8.22 -10.74 -19.77
N ARG A 151 -8.50 -11.79 -19.02
CA ARG A 151 -7.56 -12.88 -18.78
C ARG A 151 -8.09 -14.19 -19.33
N TYR A 152 -7.31 -14.79 -20.21
CA TYR A 152 -7.52 -16.16 -20.62
C TYR A 152 -6.59 -17.10 -19.85
N THR A 153 -7.15 -18.13 -19.23
CA THR A 153 -6.42 -19.15 -18.50
C THR A 153 -6.47 -20.45 -19.28
N LEU A 154 -5.31 -21.00 -19.63
CA LEU A 154 -5.20 -22.27 -20.32
C LEU A 154 -5.76 -23.44 -19.49
N PRO A 155 -6.26 -24.50 -20.10
CA PRO A 155 -6.71 -25.70 -19.40
C PRO A 155 -5.54 -26.32 -18.62
N GLY A 156 -5.80 -26.78 -17.38
CA GLY A 156 -4.78 -27.37 -16.50
C GLY A 156 -3.82 -26.40 -15.82
N GLY A 157 -3.96 -25.07 -16.05
CA GLY A 157 -3.06 -24.06 -15.51
C GLY A 157 -3.43 -23.48 -14.13
N ALA A 158 -4.60 -23.79 -13.61
CA ALA A 158 -4.98 -23.35 -12.26
C ALA A 158 -4.79 -24.50 -11.25
N PRO A 159 -4.02 -24.33 -10.16
CA PRO A 159 -4.09 -25.27 -9.06
C PRO A 159 -5.54 -25.32 -8.56
N ALA A 160 -6.07 -26.51 -8.37
CA ALA A 160 -7.38 -26.69 -7.77
C ALA A 160 -7.37 -25.97 -6.40
N ALA A 161 -8.25 -24.99 -6.24
CA ALA A 161 -8.50 -24.43 -4.92
C ALA A 161 -8.96 -25.57 -4.00
N LYS A 162 -8.14 -25.88 -2.98
CA LYS A 162 -8.48 -26.82 -1.93
C LYS A 162 -9.48 -26.19 -0.95
#